data_474cf38123b704c807a2a52e9f4a2183
#
_entry.id   474cf38123b704c807a2a52e9f4a2183
#
_cell.length_a   1.000
_cell.length_b   1.000
_cell.length_c   1.000
_cell.angle_alpha   90.00
_cell.angle_beta   90.00
_cell.angle_gamma   90.00
#
_symmetry.space_group_name_H-M   'P 1'
#
loop_
_entity.id
_entity.type
_entity.pdbx_description
1 polymer ?
#
loop_
_entity_poly.entity_id
_entity_poly.type
_entity_poly.pdbx_seq_one_letter_code
_entity_poly.pdbx_strand_id
1 'polypeptide(L)'
;MAKIIDGKKISQEIKDELKERVAALKEKGVEVTLAVIQVGNNPASTVYVGNKKKACAYVGIRSLAYELPEETTEAELLELVEKLNKDDSVNGILVQLPLPNHIDEDKVIKTIAPEKDVDGFNPESVGRLSIGQKGFVSCTPAGIIQLLKRSDIEIDGKECVIIGRSNIVGKPMSMLLLRENGTVTICHSHTKDLKEVTKRADILIVAIGKTKFVTADYIKEGAVVIDVGMDRDENGKLCGDVDCADVEPKAGAITPVPGGVGPMTIAMLMHNCVSSVEE
;
A
#
# COMPACT_ATOMS: atom_id res chain seq x y z
N MET A 1 13.29 -24.51 2.98
CA MET A 1 12.02 -23.74 3.12
C MET A 1 12.38 -22.28 3.23
N ALA A 2 11.66 -21.42 2.53
CA ALA A 2 11.86 -19.99 2.58
C ALA A 2 11.58 -19.41 3.98
N LYS A 3 12.26 -18.31 4.34
CA LYS A 3 11.89 -17.47 5.49
C LYS A 3 10.54 -16.80 5.21
N ILE A 4 9.56 -17.02 6.06
CA ILE A 4 8.27 -16.35 5.93
C ILE A 4 8.39 -14.91 6.45
N ILE A 5 8.03 -13.94 5.60
CA ILE A 5 7.98 -12.52 5.95
C ILE A 5 6.60 -12.24 6.55
N ASP A 6 6.51 -12.22 7.87
CA ASP A 6 5.24 -12.09 8.59
C ASP A 6 4.76 -10.63 8.67
N GLY A 7 3.97 -10.23 7.69
CA GLY A 7 3.40 -8.89 7.62
C GLY A 7 2.38 -8.59 8.73
N LYS A 8 1.70 -9.60 9.29
CA LYS A 8 0.80 -9.39 10.44
C LYS A 8 1.59 -8.95 11.66
N LYS A 9 2.68 -9.66 11.96
CA LYS A 9 3.57 -9.33 13.09
C LYS A 9 4.16 -7.93 12.91
N ILE A 10 4.78 -7.66 11.77
CA ILE A 10 5.44 -6.38 11.48
C ILE A 10 4.45 -5.22 11.49
N SER A 11 3.26 -5.39 10.91
CA SER A 11 2.21 -4.36 10.95
C SER A 11 1.72 -4.08 12.37
N GLN A 12 1.71 -5.09 13.25
CA GLN A 12 1.33 -4.90 14.64
C GLN A 12 2.40 -4.09 15.39
N GLU A 13 3.68 -4.42 15.22
CA GLU A 13 4.79 -3.67 15.80
C GLU A 13 4.74 -2.18 15.40
N ILE A 14 4.52 -1.88 14.11
CA ILE A 14 4.38 -0.49 13.65
C ILE A 14 3.17 0.19 14.30
N LYS A 15 2.03 -0.48 14.42
CA LYS A 15 0.85 0.10 15.08
C LYS A 15 1.08 0.34 16.57
N ASP A 16 1.87 -0.49 17.24
CA ASP A 16 2.23 -0.30 18.65
C ASP A 16 3.13 0.93 18.82
N GLU A 17 4.14 1.09 17.96
CA GLU A 17 4.99 2.29 17.91
C GLU A 17 4.16 3.56 17.63
N LEU A 18 3.22 3.50 16.68
CA LEU A 18 2.34 4.63 16.35
C LEU A 18 1.39 4.98 17.49
N LYS A 19 0.91 3.99 18.24
CA LYS A 19 0.04 4.21 19.40
C LYS A 19 0.74 5.05 20.48
N GLU A 20 2.02 4.78 20.72
CA GLU A 20 2.83 5.58 21.65
C GLU A 20 3.01 7.02 21.13
N ARG A 21 3.30 7.19 19.83
CA ARG A 21 3.42 8.52 19.21
C ARG A 21 2.13 9.32 19.30
N VAL A 22 0.97 8.69 19.00
CA VAL A 22 -0.33 9.35 19.11
C VAL A 22 -0.66 9.74 20.55
N ALA A 23 -0.31 8.90 21.53
CA ALA A 23 -0.49 9.23 22.93
C ALA A 23 0.33 10.49 23.32
N ALA A 24 1.59 10.57 22.91
CA ALA A 24 2.44 11.72 23.14
C ALA A 24 1.95 13.01 22.44
N LEU A 25 1.37 12.90 21.23
CA LEU A 25 0.72 14.01 20.53
C LEU A 25 -0.51 14.50 21.31
N LYS A 26 -1.31 13.60 21.82
CA LYS A 26 -2.52 13.89 22.57
C LYS A 26 -2.23 14.63 23.89
N GLU A 27 -1.13 14.29 24.57
CA GLU A 27 -0.65 15.02 25.75
C GLU A 27 -0.28 16.49 25.43
N LYS A 28 0.12 16.75 24.17
CA LYS A 28 0.41 18.10 23.65
C LYS A 28 -0.84 18.81 23.12
N GLY A 29 -2.02 18.20 23.22
CA GLY A 29 -3.27 18.75 22.71
C GLY A 29 -3.48 18.57 21.21
N VAL A 30 -2.69 17.72 20.53
CA VAL A 30 -2.83 17.44 19.12
C VAL A 30 -3.65 16.16 18.93
N GLU A 31 -4.78 16.27 18.25
CA GLU A 31 -5.63 15.12 17.85
C GLU A 31 -5.36 14.79 16.38
N VAL A 32 -5.03 13.54 16.09
CA VAL A 32 -4.86 13.04 14.72
C VAL A 32 -6.20 12.56 14.19
N THR A 33 -6.66 13.11 13.07
CA THR A 33 -7.98 12.79 12.48
C THR A 33 -7.84 12.35 11.03
N LEU A 34 -8.41 11.19 10.72
CA LEU A 34 -8.52 10.63 9.37
C LEU A 34 -9.98 10.66 8.90
N ALA A 35 -10.26 11.34 7.78
CA ALA A 35 -11.52 11.24 7.06
C ALA A 35 -11.44 10.10 6.04
N VAL A 36 -12.35 9.13 6.14
CA VAL A 36 -12.47 8.01 5.20
C VAL A 36 -13.80 8.12 4.47
N ILE A 37 -13.74 8.23 3.15
CA ILE A 37 -14.91 8.35 2.29
C ILE A 37 -15.06 7.05 1.49
N GLN A 38 -16.25 6.46 1.52
CA GLN A 38 -16.64 5.33 0.67
C GLN A 38 -17.89 5.71 -0.11
N VAL A 39 -17.89 5.46 -1.41
CA VAL A 39 -19.07 5.62 -2.28
C VAL A 39 -19.56 4.25 -2.70
N GLY A 40 -20.83 3.97 -2.47
CA GLY A 40 -21.43 2.67 -2.75
C GLY A 40 -21.10 1.59 -1.71
N ASN A 41 -21.53 0.37 -2.00
CA ASN A 41 -21.50 -0.77 -1.07
C ASN A 41 -20.66 -1.93 -1.58
N ASN A 42 -19.53 -1.67 -2.25
CA ASN A 42 -18.63 -2.73 -2.69
C ASN A 42 -18.17 -3.56 -1.47
N PRO A 43 -18.43 -4.89 -1.43
CA PRO A 43 -18.14 -5.71 -0.25
C PRO A 43 -16.67 -5.74 0.15
N ALA A 44 -15.75 -5.72 -0.83
CA ALA A 44 -14.32 -5.67 -0.56
C ALA A 44 -13.94 -4.32 0.08
N SER A 45 -14.40 -3.20 -0.48
CA SER A 45 -14.19 -1.86 0.06
C SER A 45 -14.71 -1.74 1.49
N THR A 46 -15.89 -2.26 1.77
CA THR A 46 -16.50 -2.23 3.13
C THR A 46 -15.63 -2.97 4.16
N VAL A 47 -15.08 -4.12 3.79
CA VAL A 47 -14.14 -4.86 4.66
C VAL A 47 -12.88 -4.04 4.92
N TYR A 48 -12.31 -3.41 3.88
CA TYR A 48 -11.11 -2.57 4.02
C TYR A 48 -11.36 -1.34 4.89
N VAL A 49 -12.46 -0.63 4.67
CA VAL A 49 -12.86 0.51 5.51
C VAL A 49 -13.08 0.09 6.96
N GLY A 50 -13.73 -1.05 7.18
CA GLY A 50 -13.89 -1.62 8.52
C GLY A 50 -12.56 -1.90 9.24
N ASN A 51 -11.59 -2.45 8.51
CA ASN A 51 -10.25 -2.70 9.05
C ASN A 51 -9.46 -1.41 9.33
N LYS A 52 -9.61 -0.39 8.48
CA LYS A 52 -9.03 0.96 8.70
C LYS A 52 -9.61 1.61 9.95
N LYS A 53 -10.94 1.57 10.14
CA LYS A 53 -11.62 2.06 11.36
C LYS A 53 -11.08 1.39 12.63
N LYS A 54 -10.91 0.05 12.61
CA LYS A 54 -10.34 -0.70 13.73
C LYS A 54 -8.89 -0.30 14.01
N ALA A 55 -8.09 -0.09 12.97
CA ALA A 55 -6.70 0.34 13.10
C ALA A 55 -6.61 1.76 13.69
N CYS A 56 -7.44 2.70 13.22
CA CYS A 56 -7.54 4.03 13.80
C CYS A 56 -7.86 3.98 15.29
N ALA A 57 -8.89 3.21 15.67
CA ALA A 57 -9.28 3.04 17.08
C ALA A 57 -8.14 2.43 17.92
N TYR A 58 -7.41 1.46 17.39
CA TYR A 58 -6.28 0.84 18.08
C TYR A 58 -5.12 1.81 18.32
N VAL A 59 -4.76 2.61 17.31
CA VAL A 59 -3.64 3.56 17.37
C VAL A 59 -4.03 4.83 18.15
N GLY A 60 -5.33 5.14 18.25
CA GLY A 60 -5.84 6.34 18.90
C GLY A 60 -6.10 7.51 17.95
N ILE A 61 -6.17 7.24 16.64
CA ILE A 61 -6.54 8.19 15.59
C ILE A 61 -8.06 8.33 15.55
N ARG A 62 -8.58 9.55 15.52
CA ARG A 62 -9.99 9.83 15.29
C ARG A 62 -10.35 9.51 13.85
N SER A 63 -11.34 8.65 13.63
CA SER A 63 -11.83 8.31 12.29
C SER A 63 -13.18 8.94 12.02
N LEU A 64 -13.26 9.79 10.99
CA LEU A 64 -14.50 10.31 10.43
C LEU A 64 -14.86 9.47 9.22
N ALA A 65 -16.00 8.77 9.26
CA ALA A 65 -16.42 7.91 8.16
C ALA A 65 -17.61 8.56 7.42
N TYR A 66 -17.44 8.68 6.10
CA TYR A 66 -18.45 9.15 5.17
C TYR A 66 -18.85 8.00 4.25
N GLU A 67 -19.99 7.39 4.53
CA GLU A 67 -20.55 6.30 3.72
C GLU A 67 -21.63 6.91 2.81
N LEU A 68 -21.28 7.12 1.55
CA LEU A 68 -22.12 7.78 0.57
C LEU A 68 -22.86 6.76 -0.30
N PRO A 69 -24.10 7.04 -0.72
CA PRO A 69 -24.83 6.20 -1.68
C PRO A 69 -24.08 6.01 -2.99
N GLU A 70 -24.36 4.93 -3.71
CA GLU A 70 -23.74 4.65 -5.01
C GLU A 70 -24.10 5.71 -6.07
N GLU A 71 -25.26 6.33 -5.93
CA GLU A 71 -25.77 7.38 -6.81
C GLU A 71 -25.15 8.76 -6.56
N THR A 72 -24.28 8.89 -5.53
CA THR A 72 -23.58 10.15 -5.23
C THR A 72 -22.86 10.66 -6.47
N THR A 73 -23.14 11.88 -6.84
CA THR A 73 -22.55 12.50 -8.03
C THR A 73 -21.06 12.87 -7.78
N GLU A 74 -20.31 12.97 -8.86
CA GLU A 74 -18.93 13.46 -8.79
C GLU A 74 -18.85 14.84 -8.12
N ALA A 75 -19.79 15.75 -8.44
CA ALA A 75 -19.82 17.09 -7.88
C ALA A 75 -20.00 17.09 -6.35
N GLU A 76 -20.92 16.27 -5.83
CA GLU A 76 -21.14 16.12 -4.39
C GLU A 76 -19.92 15.54 -3.66
N LEU A 77 -19.26 14.55 -4.27
CA LEU A 77 -18.04 13.98 -3.71
C LEU A 77 -16.90 15.01 -3.68
N LEU A 78 -16.71 15.76 -4.76
CA LEU A 78 -15.68 16.80 -4.83
C LEU A 78 -15.93 17.93 -3.83
N GLU A 79 -17.19 18.35 -3.66
CA GLU A 79 -17.57 19.34 -2.65
C GLU A 79 -17.23 18.87 -1.22
N LEU A 80 -17.50 17.59 -0.92
CA LEU A 80 -17.11 17.00 0.36
C LEU A 80 -15.58 17.00 0.55
N VAL A 81 -14.82 16.60 -0.47
CA VAL A 81 -13.35 16.59 -0.41
C VAL A 81 -12.82 18.02 -0.20
N GLU A 82 -13.35 19.02 -0.93
CA GLU A 82 -12.95 20.42 -0.74
C GLU A 82 -13.27 20.97 0.65
N LYS A 83 -14.42 20.57 1.22
CA LYS A 83 -14.77 20.90 2.60
C LYS A 83 -13.76 20.32 3.58
N LEU A 84 -13.39 19.05 3.42
CA LEU A 84 -12.42 18.38 4.27
C LEU A 84 -10.99 18.93 4.09
N ASN A 85 -10.63 19.37 2.89
CA ASN A 85 -9.37 20.08 2.66
C ASN A 85 -9.25 21.36 3.50
N LYS A 86 -10.37 22.08 3.69
CA LYS A 86 -10.43 23.35 4.45
C LYS A 86 -10.65 23.16 5.96
N ASP A 87 -10.90 21.94 6.41
CA ASP A 87 -11.12 21.62 7.82
C ASP A 87 -9.79 21.32 8.51
N ASP A 88 -9.29 22.28 9.31
CA ASP A 88 -8.03 22.15 10.05
C ASP A 88 -8.04 21.01 11.08
N SER A 89 -9.21 20.52 11.47
CA SER A 89 -9.32 19.37 12.38
C SER A 89 -9.12 18.03 11.67
N VAL A 90 -9.05 18.00 10.31
CA VAL A 90 -8.81 16.81 9.49
C VAL A 90 -7.37 16.82 8.98
N ASN A 91 -6.59 15.83 9.38
CA ASN A 91 -5.18 15.73 9.03
C ASN A 91 -4.89 14.81 7.84
N GLY A 92 -5.81 13.89 7.55
CA GLY A 92 -5.70 13.00 6.40
C GLY A 92 -7.06 12.74 5.77
N ILE A 93 -7.08 12.63 4.44
CA ILE A 93 -8.26 12.29 3.65
C ILE A 93 -7.95 11.03 2.85
N LEU A 94 -8.87 10.08 2.90
CA LEU A 94 -8.81 8.86 2.12
C LEU A 94 -10.15 8.66 1.41
N VAL A 95 -10.11 8.54 0.09
CA VAL A 95 -11.26 8.11 -0.72
C VAL A 95 -11.03 6.66 -1.13
N GLN A 96 -11.89 5.77 -0.65
CA GLN A 96 -11.74 4.33 -0.90
C GLN A 96 -12.02 3.98 -2.35
N LEU A 97 -11.00 3.47 -3.05
CA LEU A 97 -11.12 2.94 -4.41
C LEU A 97 -11.55 1.45 -4.40
N PRO A 98 -12.18 0.96 -5.48
CA PRO A 98 -12.61 1.72 -6.66
C PRO A 98 -13.86 2.57 -6.40
N LEU A 99 -14.02 3.64 -7.18
CA LEU A 99 -15.23 4.46 -7.22
C LEU A 99 -16.23 3.91 -8.26
N PRO A 100 -17.52 4.27 -8.15
CA PRO A 100 -18.50 4.02 -9.22
C PRO A 100 -18.06 4.62 -10.56
N ASN A 101 -18.40 3.95 -11.66
CA ASN A 101 -17.93 4.29 -13.03
C ASN A 101 -18.28 5.72 -13.51
N HIS A 102 -19.23 6.38 -12.88
CA HIS A 102 -19.64 7.75 -13.24
C HIS A 102 -18.82 8.83 -12.54
N ILE A 103 -17.85 8.44 -11.70
CA ILE A 103 -16.96 9.35 -10.97
C ILE A 103 -15.54 9.15 -11.50
N ASP A 104 -14.88 10.23 -11.88
CA ASP A 104 -13.48 10.23 -12.33
C ASP A 104 -12.54 10.15 -11.11
N GLU A 105 -11.94 8.97 -10.92
CA GLU A 105 -10.99 8.71 -9.82
C GLU A 105 -9.79 9.68 -9.84
N ASP A 106 -9.25 9.97 -11.01
CA ASP A 106 -8.10 10.87 -11.18
C ASP A 106 -8.44 12.29 -10.73
N LYS A 107 -9.65 12.75 -11.01
CA LYS A 107 -10.12 14.06 -10.60
C LYS A 107 -10.31 14.15 -9.09
N VAL A 108 -10.88 13.10 -8.49
CA VAL A 108 -11.04 13.02 -7.02
C VAL A 108 -9.67 13.03 -6.33
N ILE A 109 -8.73 12.19 -6.78
CA ILE A 109 -7.37 12.13 -6.23
C ILE A 109 -6.67 13.50 -6.32
N LYS A 110 -6.80 14.20 -7.46
CA LYS A 110 -6.20 15.54 -7.65
C LYS A 110 -6.84 16.62 -6.77
N THR A 111 -8.09 16.43 -6.36
CA THR A 111 -8.80 17.41 -5.51
C THR A 111 -8.38 17.30 -4.04
N ILE A 112 -7.88 16.15 -3.59
CA ILE A 112 -7.34 16.02 -2.23
C ILE A 112 -6.10 16.89 -2.12
N ALA A 113 -6.04 17.74 -1.09
CA ALA A 113 -4.88 18.58 -0.82
C ALA A 113 -3.64 17.70 -0.56
N PRO A 114 -2.48 17.97 -1.19
CA PRO A 114 -1.29 17.13 -1.07
C PRO A 114 -0.84 16.88 0.36
N GLU A 115 -1.02 17.85 1.25
CA GLU A 115 -0.73 17.76 2.68
C GLU A 115 -1.71 16.89 3.48
N LYS A 116 -2.83 16.49 2.87
CA LYS A 116 -3.83 15.57 3.44
C LYS A 116 -3.98 14.26 2.67
N ASP A 117 -3.21 14.08 1.59
CA ASP A 117 -3.20 12.87 0.74
C ASP A 117 -2.46 11.72 1.43
N VAL A 118 -3.01 11.18 2.49
CA VAL A 118 -2.36 10.11 3.29
C VAL A 118 -2.25 8.76 2.58
N ASP A 119 -2.92 8.58 1.43
CA ASP A 119 -2.69 7.42 0.55
C ASP A 119 -1.48 7.61 -0.39
N GLY A 120 -1.03 8.86 -0.60
CA GLY A 120 0.13 9.19 -1.43
C GLY A 120 -0.12 9.00 -2.93
N PHE A 121 -1.34 9.26 -3.41
CA PHE A 121 -1.73 9.09 -4.82
C PHE A 121 -1.79 10.39 -5.59
N ASN A 122 -1.82 11.54 -4.90
CA ASN A 122 -1.84 12.84 -5.55
C ASN A 122 -0.59 13.01 -6.45
N PRO A 123 -0.73 13.55 -7.68
CA PRO A 123 0.40 13.79 -8.57
C PRO A 123 1.56 14.55 -7.95
N GLU A 124 1.31 15.46 -6.99
CA GLU A 124 2.35 16.15 -6.26
C GLU A 124 3.12 15.21 -5.32
N SER A 125 2.43 14.35 -4.57
CA SER A 125 3.04 13.30 -3.73
C SER A 125 3.92 12.37 -4.57
N VAL A 126 3.42 11.93 -5.73
CA VAL A 126 4.16 11.09 -6.69
C VAL A 126 5.37 11.83 -7.26
N GLY A 127 5.23 13.12 -7.60
CA GLY A 127 6.33 13.97 -8.08
C GLY A 127 7.43 14.11 -7.04
N ARG A 128 7.07 14.43 -5.80
CA ARG A 128 8.00 14.54 -4.67
C ARG A 128 8.74 13.23 -4.41
N LEU A 129 8.05 12.09 -4.45
CA LEU A 129 8.68 10.77 -4.36
C LEU A 129 9.72 10.57 -5.47
N SER A 130 9.39 10.88 -6.71
CA SER A 130 10.26 10.68 -7.88
C SER A 130 11.55 11.50 -7.82
N ILE A 131 11.53 12.69 -7.21
CA ILE A 131 12.70 13.58 -7.09
C ILE A 131 13.34 13.55 -5.70
N GLY A 132 12.94 12.61 -4.84
CA GLY A 132 13.53 12.41 -3.52
C GLY A 132 13.16 13.46 -2.48
N GLN A 133 12.11 14.24 -2.70
CA GLN A 133 11.59 15.20 -1.72
C GLN A 133 10.72 14.53 -0.65
N LYS A 134 10.50 15.23 0.47
CA LYS A 134 9.54 14.83 1.48
C LYS A 134 8.10 14.92 0.95
N GLY A 135 7.27 14.01 1.37
CA GLY A 135 5.85 13.93 1.05
C GLY A 135 5.29 12.55 1.36
N PHE A 136 4.00 12.41 1.27
CA PHE A 136 3.36 11.11 1.48
C PHE A 136 3.75 10.13 0.38
N VAL A 137 3.95 8.89 0.80
CA VAL A 137 4.28 7.78 -0.08
C VAL A 137 3.13 6.79 -0.08
N SER A 138 2.82 6.23 -1.25
CA SER A 138 1.80 5.19 -1.36
C SER A 138 1.99 4.09 -0.32
N CYS A 139 0.93 3.80 0.43
CA CYS A 139 0.99 2.96 1.64
C CYS A 139 1.50 1.55 1.36
N THR A 140 1.08 0.90 0.26
CA THR A 140 1.50 -0.47 -0.07
C THR A 140 3.00 -0.55 -0.38
N PRO A 141 3.58 0.27 -1.26
CA PRO A 141 5.03 0.30 -1.47
C PRO A 141 5.84 0.64 -0.22
N ALA A 142 5.38 1.62 0.57
CA ALA A 142 6.02 1.95 1.84
C ALA A 142 6.02 0.76 2.80
N GLY A 143 4.91 0.03 2.87
CA GLY A 143 4.79 -1.19 3.65
C GLY A 143 5.75 -2.29 3.20
N ILE A 144 5.97 -2.45 1.90
CA ILE A 144 6.93 -3.42 1.36
C ILE A 144 8.35 -3.08 1.79
N ILE A 145 8.75 -1.82 1.75
CA ILE A 145 10.06 -1.40 2.28
C ILE A 145 10.21 -1.75 3.76
N GLN A 146 9.16 -1.52 4.57
CA GLN A 146 9.18 -1.90 5.98
C GLN A 146 9.27 -3.43 6.18
N LEU A 147 8.57 -4.22 5.35
CA LEU A 147 8.68 -5.68 5.38
C LEU A 147 10.13 -6.12 5.13
N LEU A 148 10.77 -5.59 4.11
CA LEU A 148 12.16 -5.92 3.77
C LEU A 148 13.12 -5.52 4.90
N LYS A 149 13.07 -4.27 5.35
CA LYS A 149 13.96 -3.74 6.40
C LYS A 149 13.79 -4.48 7.74
N ARG A 150 12.55 -4.67 8.20
CA ARG A 150 12.27 -5.36 9.47
C ARG A 150 12.44 -6.89 9.41
N SER A 151 12.67 -7.43 8.21
CA SER A 151 13.05 -8.84 8.01
C SER A 151 14.54 -9.03 7.77
N ASP A 152 15.37 -7.99 7.96
CA ASP A 152 16.82 -8.01 7.72
C ASP A 152 17.18 -8.38 6.27
N ILE A 153 16.37 -7.92 5.31
CA ILE A 153 16.59 -8.09 3.88
C ILE A 153 17.22 -6.82 3.34
N GLU A 154 18.48 -6.92 2.94
CA GLU A 154 19.24 -5.84 2.34
C GLU A 154 18.72 -5.54 0.93
N ILE A 155 18.57 -4.25 0.60
CA ILE A 155 18.15 -3.77 -0.72
C ILE A 155 19.34 -3.15 -1.48
N ASP A 156 20.31 -2.62 -0.75
CA ASP A 156 21.47 -1.93 -1.31
C ASP A 156 22.26 -2.87 -2.25
N GLY A 157 22.45 -2.40 -3.49
CA GLY A 157 23.14 -3.14 -4.54
C GLY A 157 22.40 -4.35 -5.12
N LYS A 158 21.14 -4.64 -4.71
CA LYS A 158 20.37 -5.79 -5.18
C LYS A 158 19.67 -5.53 -6.51
N GLU A 159 19.56 -6.56 -7.33
CA GLU A 159 18.70 -6.61 -8.51
C GLU A 159 17.24 -6.75 -8.07
N CYS A 160 16.46 -5.68 -8.21
CA CYS A 160 15.07 -5.62 -7.84
C CYS A 160 14.19 -5.64 -9.10
N VAL A 161 13.34 -6.65 -9.25
CA VAL A 161 12.41 -6.74 -10.38
C VAL A 161 10.98 -6.60 -9.87
N ILE A 162 10.20 -5.77 -10.54
CA ILE A 162 8.79 -5.54 -10.25
C ILE A 162 7.97 -6.03 -11.42
N ILE A 163 7.03 -6.95 -11.20
CA ILE A 163 6.00 -7.29 -12.17
C ILE A 163 4.76 -6.46 -11.83
N GLY A 164 4.47 -5.46 -12.68
CA GLY A 164 3.38 -4.50 -12.50
C GLY A 164 3.87 -3.06 -12.62
N ARG A 165 3.01 -2.18 -13.20
CA ARG A 165 3.35 -0.77 -13.44
C ARG A 165 2.22 0.19 -13.10
N SER A 166 1.39 -0.17 -12.13
CA SER A 166 0.29 0.69 -11.67
C SER A 166 0.84 1.96 -11.01
N ASN A 167 0.03 3.03 -11.03
CA ASN A 167 0.37 4.29 -10.36
C ASN A 167 0.42 4.15 -8.84
N ILE A 168 -0.36 3.19 -8.30
CA ILE A 168 -0.52 3.01 -6.85
C ILE A 168 0.49 2.04 -6.22
N VAL A 169 1.10 1.14 -7.01
CA VAL A 169 2.08 0.16 -6.51
C VAL A 169 3.36 0.13 -7.35
N GLY A 170 3.30 -0.30 -8.60
CA GLY A 170 4.50 -0.63 -9.38
C GLY A 170 5.45 0.54 -9.58
N LYS A 171 4.94 1.70 -10.00
CA LYS A 171 5.75 2.92 -10.18
C LYS A 171 6.32 3.45 -8.86
N PRO A 172 5.52 3.70 -7.80
CA PRO A 172 6.08 4.16 -6.53
C PRO A 172 7.03 3.16 -5.90
N MET A 173 6.79 1.85 -6.05
CA MET A 173 7.71 0.83 -5.57
C MET A 173 9.10 0.94 -6.20
N SER A 174 9.16 1.21 -7.50
CA SER A 174 10.44 1.37 -8.19
C SER A 174 11.25 2.56 -7.66
N MET A 175 10.58 3.67 -7.36
CA MET A 175 11.23 4.85 -6.78
C MET A 175 11.73 4.57 -5.36
N LEU A 176 10.98 3.83 -4.56
CA LEU A 176 11.40 3.47 -3.21
C LEU A 176 12.60 2.53 -3.21
N LEU A 177 12.60 1.50 -4.04
CA LEU A 177 13.74 0.58 -4.16
C LEU A 177 15.00 1.31 -4.69
N LEU A 178 14.82 2.24 -5.64
CA LEU A 178 15.91 3.09 -6.11
C LEU A 178 16.48 3.97 -4.99
N ARG A 179 15.63 4.54 -4.12
CA ARG A 179 16.06 5.32 -2.94
C ARG A 179 16.85 4.50 -1.93
N GLU A 180 16.62 3.18 -1.89
CA GLU A 180 17.35 2.22 -1.07
C GLU A 180 18.56 1.62 -1.81
N ASN A 181 19.03 2.26 -2.90
CA ASN A 181 20.14 1.85 -3.75
C ASN A 181 19.97 0.51 -4.48
N GLY A 182 18.75 0.04 -4.67
CA GLY A 182 18.46 -1.14 -5.51
C GLY A 182 18.57 -0.81 -7.00
N THR A 183 19.03 -1.77 -7.81
CA THR A 183 18.94 -1.71 -9.27
C THR A 183 17.58 -2.20 -9.70
N VAL A 184 16.76 -1.36 -10.34
CA VAL A 184 15.33 -1.63 -10.53
C VAL A 184 14.97 -1.88 -11.99
N THR A 185 14.25 -2.98 -12.23
CA THR A 185 13.61 -3.30 -13.51
C THR A 185 12.10 -3.42 -13.32
N ILE A 186 11.31 -2.68 -14.12
CA ILE A 186 9.85 -2.79 -14.14
C ILE A 186 9.41 -3.64 -15.32
N CYS A 187 8.66 -4.71 -15.05
CA CYS A 187 8.07 -5.60 -16.05
C CYS A 187 6.56 -5.38 -16.14
N HIS A 188 6.01 -5.65 -17.33
CA HIS A 188 4.59 -5.47 -17.62
C HIS A 188 4.13 -6.42 -18.76
N SER A 189 2.88 -6.35 -19.17
CA SER A 189 2.29 -7.24 -20.18
C SER A 189 2.98 -7.22 -21.56
N HIS A 190 3.80 -6.21 -21.84
CA HIS A 190 4.58 -6.13 -23.09
C HIS A 190 6.06 -6.50 -22.89
N THR A 191 6.48 -6.92 -21.71
CA THR A 191 7.86 -7.38 -21.45
C THR A 191 8.10 -8.69 -22.18
N LYS A 192 9.12 -8.71 -23.04
CA LYS A 192 9.56 -9.95 -23.71
C LYS A 192 10.37 -10.79 -22.74
N ASP A 193 10.28 -12.09 -22.90
CA ASP A 193 11.06 -13.08 -22.13
C ASP A 193 11.00 -12.80 -20.59
N LEU A 194 9.78 -12.56 -20.08
CA LEU A 194 9.53 -12.13 -18.70
C LEU A 194 10.24 -13.04 -17.69
N LYS A 195 10.22 -14.36 -17.88
CA LYS A 195 10.87 -15.31 -16.98
C LYS A 195 12.38 -15.09 -16.90
N GLU A 196 13.03 -14.79 -18.01
CA GLU A 196 14.48 -14.55 -18.05
C GLU A 196 14.84 -13.22 -17.36
N VAL A 197 13.96 -12.21 -17.44
CA VAL A 197 14.15 -10.96 -16.72
C VAL A 197 13.97 -11.19 -15.21
N THR A 198 12.92 -11.90 -14.80
CA THR A 198 12.60 -12.08 -13.38
C THR A 198 13.56 -13.03 -12.66
N LYS A 199 14.15 -14.02 -13.35
CA LYS A 199 15.20 -14.89 -12.78
C LYS A 199 16.46 -14.15 -12.33
N ARG A 200 16.71 -12.93 -12.78
CA ARG A 200 17.86 -12.14 -12.30
C ARG A 200 17.62 -11.54 -10.92
N ALA A 201 16.36 -11.42 -10.50
CA ALA A 201 15.95 -10.73 -9.30
C ALA A 201 16.56 -11.37 -8.03
N ASP A 202 17.20 -10.56 -7.20
CA ASP A 202 17.43 -10.85 -5.79
C ASP A 202 16.15 -10.63 -5.00
N ILE A 203 15.40 -9.58 -5.37
CA ILE A 203 14.09 -9.23 -4.81
C ILE A 203 13.08 -9.12 -5.95
N LEU A 204 12.09 -9.97 -5.95
CA LEU A 204 10.97 -9.97 -6.91
C LEU A 204 9.70 -9.47 -6.22
N ILE A 205 9.08 -8.43 -6.77
CA ILE A 205 7.79 -7.89 -6.31
C ILE A 205 6.75 -8.14 -7.38
N VAL A 206 5.64 -8.77 -7.01
CA VAL A 206 4.58 -9.15 -7.93
C VAL A 206 3.29 -8.40 -7.55
N ALA A 207 2.79 -7.57 -8.48
CA ALA A 207 1.63 -6.70 -8.27
C ALA A 207 0.82 -6.54 -9.57
N ILE A 208 0.15 -7.61 -10.02
CA ILE A 208 -0.55 -7.67 -11.30
C ILE A 208 -2.02 -8.11 -11.20
N GLY A 209 -2.48 -8.58 -10.03
CA GLY A 209 -3.85 -9.06 -9.82
C GLY A 209 -4.16 -10.29 -10.70
N LYS A 210 -3.24 -11.25 -10.77
CA LYS A 210 -3.41 -12.50 -11.53
C LYS A 210 -3.06 -13.69 -10.65
N THR A 211 -4.09 -14.36 -10.17
CA THR A 211 -4.00 -15.51 -9.29
C THR A 211 -2.93 -16.50 -9.73
N LYS A 212 -1.94 -16.76 -8.85
CA LYS A 212 -0.89 -17.79 -9.02
C LYS A 212 -0.13 -17.72 -10.35
N PHE A 213 0.04 -16.52 -10.89
CA PHE A 213 0.71 -16.32 -12.17
C PHE A 213 2.21 -16.64 -12.11
N VAL A 214 2.88 -16.27 -11.00
CA VAL A 214 4.32 -16.49 -10.81
C VAL A 214 4.55 -17.86 -10.18
N THR A 215 5.31 -18.69 -10.87
CA THR A 215 5.71 -20.04 -10.50
C THR A 215 7.25 -20.10 -10.26
N ALA A 216 7.78 -21.24 -9.79
CA ALA A 216 9.20 -21.40 -9.45
C ALA A 216 10.16 -21.12 -10.62
N ASP A 217 9.69 -21.21 -11.86
CA ASP A 217 10.48 -20.92 -13.06
C ASP A 217 10.63 -19.41 -13.36
N TYR A 218 9.96 -18.54 -12.61
CA TYR A 218 10.14 -17.09 -12.64
C TYR A 218 11.25 -16.57 -11.70
N ILE A 219 11.73 -17.38 -10.77
CA ILE A 219 12.70 -16.94 -9.77
C ILE A 219 14.01 -17.71 -9.87
N LYS A 220 15.09 -17.11 -9.38
CA LYS A 220 16.35 -17.84 -9.09
C LYS A 220 16.30 -18.45 -7.70
N GLU A 221 17.23 -19.35 -7.42
CA GLU A 221 17.43 -19.94 -6.10
C GLU A 221 17.75 -18.84 -5.07
N GLY A 222 17.10 -18.89 -3.91
CA GLY A 222 17.33 -17.95 -2.82
C GLY A 222 16.73 -16.55 -3.00
N ALA A 223 15.95 -16.30 -4.07
CA ALA A 223 15.29 -14.99 -4.28
C ALA A 223 14.31 -14.66 -3.16
N VAL A 224 14.21 -13.38 -2.83
CA VAL A 224 13.15 -12.82 -1.98
C VAL A 224 11.94 -12.52 -2.83
N VAL A 225 10.76 -13.03 -2.45
CA VAL A 225 9.51 -12.86 -3.22
C VAL A 225 8.47 -12.13 -2.39
N ILE A 226 8.03 -10.98 -2.88
CA ILE A 226 6.96 -10.17 -2.27
C ILE A 226 5.73 -10.26 -3.15
N ASP A 227 4.71 -10.94 -2.65
CA ASP A 227 3.41 -11.07 -3.30
C ASP A 227 2.46 -9.98 -2.80
N VAL A 228 2.08 -9.07 -3.70
CA VAL A 228 1.16 -7.97 -3.42
C VAL A 228 -0.28 -8.35 -3.76
N GLY A 229 -0.47 -9.41 -4.56
CA GLY A 229 -1.77 -9.88 -4.99
C GLY A 229 -2.68 -10.23 -3.82
N MET A 230 -3.97 -9.92 -3.97
CA MET A 230 -5.01 -10.33 -3.03
C MET A 230 -6.28 -10.66 -3.80
N ASP A 231 -6.31 -11.88 -4.27
CA ASP A 231 -7.38 -12.44 -5.08
C ASP A 231 -8.07 -13.61 -4.38
N ARG A 232 -9.03 -14.21 -5.05
CA ARG A 232 -9.63 -15.47 -4.62
C ARG A 232 -9.43 -16.51 -5.71
N ASP A 233 -9.01 -17.70 -5.30
CA ASP A 233 -8.93 -18.84 -6.21
C ASP A 233 -10.35 -19.38 -6.56
N GLU A 234 -10.39 -20.39 -7.40
CA GLU A 234 -11.62 -21.04 -7.84
C GLU A 234 -12.49 -21.62 -6.70
N ASN A 235 -11.89 -21.85 -5.53
CA ASN A 235 -12.56 -22.31 -4.32
C ASN A 235 -12.96 -21.16 -3.38
N GLY A 236 -12.74 -19.89 -3.79
CA GLY A 236 -13.02 -18.71 -2.99
C GLY A 236 -11.99 -18.43 -1.88
N LYS A 237 -10.88 -19.20 -1.81
CA LYS A 237 -9.81 -19.01 -0.84
C LYS A 237 -8.92 -17.85 -1.27
N LEU A 238 -8.53 -17.00 -0.30
CA LEU A 238 -7.59 -15.92 -0.55
C LEU A 238 -6.23 -16.46 -1.02
N CYS A 239 -5.73 -15.89 -2.09
CA CYS A 239 -4.44 -16.19 -2.68
C CYS A 239 -3.84 -14.91 -3.28
N GLY A 240 -2.59 -14.98 -3.71
CA GLY A 240 -1.91 -13.88 -4.37
C GLY A 240 -1.59 -14.15 -5.83
N ASP A 241 -0.73 -13.31 -6.37
CA ASP A 241 -0.19 -13.42 -7.73
C ASP A 241 0.85 -14.53 -7.87
N VAL A 242 1.39 -15.03 -6.75
CA VAL A 242 2.44 -16.03 -6.69
C VAL A 242 1.85 -17.39 -6.30
N ASP A 243 2.22 -18.46 -7.01
CA ASP A 243 1.97 -19.82 -6.56
C ASP A 243 2.94 -20.16 -5.42
N CYS A 244 2.51 -19.84 -4.21
CA CYS A 244 3.32 -19.96 -3.01
C CYS A 244 3.82 -21.39 -2.79
N ALA A 245 3.00 -22.40 -3.10
CA ALA A 245 3.36 -23.81 -2.92
C ALA A 245 4.50 -24.24 -3.85
N ASP A 246 4.53 -23.71 -5.07
CA ASP A 246 5.57 -23.97 -6.06
C ASP A 246 6.83 -23.13 -5.83
N VAL A 247 6.67 -21.89 -5.37
CA VAL A 247 7.77 -20.92 -5.23
C VAL A 247 8.52 -21.06 -3.90
N GLU A 248 7.84 -21.36 -2.79
CA GLU A 248 8.43 -21.42 -1.45
C GLU A 248 9.66 -22.36 -1.34
N PRO A 249 9.68 -23.56 -1.95
CA PRO A 249 10.84 -24.45 -1.85
C PRO A 249 12.13 -23.87 -2.44
N LYS A 250 12.02 -22.92 -3.39
CA LYS A 250 13.14 -22.30 -4.11
C LYS A 250 13.49 -20.89 -3.60
N ALA A 251 12.53 -20.18 -3.03
CA ALA A 251 12.74 -18.85 -2.50
C ALA A 251 13.62 -18.85 -1.24
N GLY A 252 14.37 -17.77 -1.02
CA GLY A 252 15.07 -17.51 0.24
C GLY A 252 14.11 -16.94 1.30
N ALA A 253 13.20 -16.05 0.87
CA ALA A 253 12.15 -15.49 1.72
C ALA A 253 10.90 -15.19 0.88
N ILE A 254 9.72 -15.25 1.50
CA ILE A 254 8.44 -15.02 0.80
C ILE A 254 7.40 -14.43 1.75
N THR A 255 6.55 -13.53 1.23
CA THR A 255 5.36 -13.07 1.95
C THR A 255 4.21 -14.05 1.78
N PRO A 256 3.46 -14.39 2.85
CA PRO A 256 2.26 -15.19 2.73
C PRO A 256 1.06 -14.36 2.24
N VAL A 257 0.12 -14.99 1.55
CA VAL A 257 -1.20 -14.42 1.25
C VAL A 257 -2.28 -15.35 1.80
N PRO A 258 -3.11 -14.90 2.73
CA PRO A 258 -3.11 -13.60 3.43
C PRO A 258 -2.03 -13.48 4.50
N GLY A 259 -1.72 -12.22 4.90
CA GLY A 259 -0.89 -11.96 6.07
C GLY A 259 0.50 -11.36 5.77
N GLY A 260 0.83 -11.17 4.49
CA GLY A 260 2.03 -10.46 4.04
C GLY A 260 1.78 -8.95 3.88
N VAL A 261 1.62 -8.50 2.63
CA VAL A 261 1.54 -7.07 2.28
C VAL A 261 0.28 -6.38 2.76
N GLY A 262 -0.90 -7.04 2.71
CA GLY A 262 -2.18 -6.41 3.04
C GLY A 262 -2.24 -5.72 4.40
N PRO A 263 -1.81 -6.34 5.51
CA PRO A 263 -1.76 -5.69 6.83
C PRO A 263 -0.87 -4.44 6.87
N MET A 264 0.21 -4.42 6.07
CA MET A 264 1.16 -3.31 6.02
C MET A 264 0.57 -2.05 5.41
N THR A 265 -0.27 -2.18 4.39
CA THR A 265 -0.97 -1.03 3.76
C THR A 265 -1.75 -0.23 4.81
N ILE A 266 -2.44 -0.92 5.73
CA ILE A 266 -3.20 -0.26 6.80
C ILE A 266 -2.26 0.37 7.84
N ALA A 267 -1.17 -0.30 8.21
CA ALA A 267 -0.20 0.24 9.15
C ALA A 267 0.48 1.51 8.60
N MET A 268 0.82 1.52 7.30
CA MET A 268 1.42 2.69 6.66
C MET A 268 0.44 3.84 6.46
N LEU A 269 -0.84 3.56 6.26
CA LEU A 269 -1.87 4.59 6.29
C LEU A 269 -1.92 5.29 7.66
N MET A 270 -1.90 4.53 8.75
CA MET A 270 -1.82 5.11 10.11
C MET A 270 -0.53 5.90 10.29
N HIS A 271 0.60 5.41 9.77
CA HIS A 271 1.87 6.11 9.80
C HIS A 271 1.79 7.46 9.08
N ASN A 272 1.23 7.51 7.86
CA ASN A 272 1.08 8.76 7.12
C ASN A 272 0.16 9.74 7.85
N CYS A 273 -0.95 9.27 8.46
CA CYS A 273 -1.82 10.12 9.26
C CYS A 273 -1.11 10.72 10.48
N VAL A 274 -0.25 9.97 11.17
CA VAL A 274 0.52 10.50 12.32
C VAL A 274 1.57 11.48 11.83
N SER A 275 2.27 11.17 10.75
CA SER A 275 3.31 12.03 10.18
C SER A 275 2.76 13.37 9.68
N SER A 276 1.49 13.45 9.25
CA SER A 276 0.88 14.71 8.80
C SER A 276 0.78 15.80 9.88
N VAL A 277 0.88 15.45 11.15
CA VAL A 277 0.80 16.39 12.29
C VAL A 277 2.14 16.58 12.99
N GLU A 278 3.18 15.84 12.59
CA GLU A 278 4.52 15.93 13.16
C GLU A 278 5.48 16.79 12.30
N GLU A 279 5.08 17.05 11.04
CA GLU A 279 5.82 17.90 10.09
C GLU A 279 5.36 19.35 10.16
#